data_a6224cbd4d4e349e9b0a71576a705ee1
#
_entry.id   a6224cbd4d4e349e9b0a71576a705ee1
#
_cell.length_a   1.000
_cell.length_b   1.000
_cell.length_c   1.000
_cell.angle_alpha   90.00
_cell.angle_beta   90.00
_cell.angle_gamma   90.00
#
_symmetry.space_group_name_H-M   'P 1'
#
loop_
_entity.id
_entity.type
_entity.pdbx_description
1 polymer ?
#
loop_
_entity_poly.entity_id
_entity_poly.type
_entity_poly.pdbx_seq_one_letter_code
_entity_poly.pdbx_strand_id
1 'polypeptide(L)'
;TVTTGGTEDLVLSTNSGTNSGTVTITDGANGDMTLAPNGYGRTTLSGQGKIESVAEKVTTAATAATGTINYDVLTQAVLNFTAAATGNWTLNVRGDGSTSLDTIMDTGESVTIAHIVTQTGSAYYNNAFTIDGSSVTPEWQGGSAPSAGNANSLDTYSYTIIKTGSATFTVLASQTQFA
;
A
#
# COMPACT_ATOMS: atom_id res chain seq x y z
N THR A 1 27.83 -26.39 0.92
CA THR A 1 27.90 -24.97 1.32
C THR A 1 28.13 -24.15 0.07
N VAL A 2 27.34 -23.11 -0.15
CA VAL A 2 27.59 -22.06 -1.13
C VAL A 2 28.09 -20.87 -0.33
N THR A 3 29.30 -20.38 -0.64
CA THR A 3 29.88 -19.22 0.04
C THR A 3 30.55 -18.30 -0.97
N THR A 4 30.52 -16.99 -0.69
CA THR A 4 31.42 -16.02 -1.32
C THR A 4 32.65 -15.88 -0.42
N GLY A 5 33.81 -15.54 -0.99
CA GLY A 5 35.02 -15.21 -0.25
C GLY A 5 35.25 -13.70 -0.24
N GLY A 6 35.61 -13.14 0.93
CA GLY A 6 35.96 -11.73 1.02
C GLY A 6 34.72 -10.81 1.22
N THR A 7 34.67 -9.71 0.50
CA THR A 7 33.69 -8.62 0.64
C THR A 7 32.54 -8.67 -0.40
N GLU A 8 32.37 -9.82 -1.08
CA GLU A 8 31.41 -9.96 -2.17
C GLU A 8 30.05 -10.48 -1.67
N ASP A 9 28.96 -9.92 -2.17
CA ASP A 9 27.60 -10.37 -1.91
C ASP A 9 27.34 -11.75 -2.55
N LEU A 10 26.47 -12.56 -1.92
CA LEU A 10 25.92 -13.75 -2.57
C LEU A 10 24.61 -13.39 -3.28
N VAL A 11 24.59 -13.50 -4.59
CA VAL A 11 23.40 -13.25 -5.41
C VAL A 11 22.99 -14.52 -6.14
N LEU A 12 21.73 -14.93 -5.98
CA LEU A 12 21.11 -16.00 -6.75
C LEU A 12 20.13 -15.38 -7.75
N SER A 13 20.32 -15.65 -9.02
CA SER A 13 19.45 -15.17 -10.09
C SER A 13 19.28 -16.22 -11.18
N THR A 14 18.28 -16.08 -12.03
CA THR A 14 18.06 -16.90 -13.22
C THR A 14 18.33 -16.09 -14.48
N ASN A 15 18.41 -16.73 -15.65
CA ASN A 15 18.51 -16.09 -16.97
C ASN A 15 19.58 -14.97 -17.04
N SER A 16 20.73 -15.20 -16.41
CA SER A 16 21.83 -14.22 -16.33
C SER A 16 21.39 -12.82 -15.85
N GLY A 17 20.40 -12.75 -14.97
CA GLY A 17 19.86 -11.51 -14.42
C GLY A 17 18.85 -10.79 -15.32
N THR A 18 18.55 -11.28 -16.53
CA THR A 18 17.59 -10.66 -17.42
C THR A 18 16.16 -11.11 -17.08
N ASN A 19 15.26 -10.16 -16.79
CA ASN A 19 13.88 -10.44 -16.35
C ASN A 19 13.81 -11.47 -15.23
N SER A 20 14.72 -11.38 -14.27
CA SER A 20 14.90 -12.34 -13.18
C SER A 20 14.69 -11.67 -11.83
N GLY A 21 13.94 -12.33 -10.95
CA GLY A 21 13.99 -12.03 -9.53
C GLY A 21 15.35 -12.44 -8.95
N THR A 22 15.72 -11.85 -7.83
CA THR A 22 16.99 -12.12 -7.15
C THR A 22 16.78 -12.47 -5.68
N VAL A 23 17.70 -13.30 -5.16
CA VAL A 23 17.96 -13.42 -3.73
C VAL A 23 19.36 -12.89 -3.51
N THR A 24 19.50 -11.83 -2.72
CA THR A 24 20.78 -11.21 -2.41
C THR A 24 21.02 -11.31 -0.90
N ILE A 25 22.21 -11.76 -0.54
CA ILE A 25 22.72 -11.73 0.84
C ILE A 25 23.91 -10.77 0.83
N THR A 26 23.71 -9.58 1.40
CA THR A 26 24.70 -8.51 1.43
C THR A 26 25.77 -8.82 2.47
N ASP A 27 27.05 -8.73 2.08
CA ASP A 27 28.18 -8.85 3.01
C ASP A 27 28.23 -7.63 3.96
N GLY A 28 28.64 -7.87 5.21
CA GLY A 28 28.84 -6.83 6.21
C GLY A 28 28.19 -7.13 7.56
N ALA A 29 28.55 -6.36 8.58
CA ALA A 29 28.12 -6.57 9.97
C ALA A 29 26.59 -6.45 10.17
N ASN A 30 25.91 -5.70 9.31
CA ASN A 30 24.45 -5.51 9.29
C ASN A 30 23.90 -5.72 7.87
N GLY A 31 24.46 -6.70 7.15
CA GLY A 31 24.03 -6.99 5.77
C GLY A 31 22.61 -7.53 5.71
N ASP A 32 21.85 -7.06 4.73
CA ASP A 32 20.47 -7.47 4.51
C ASP A 32 20.38 -8.76 3.68
N MET A 33 19.27 -9.49 3.84
CA MET A 33 18.81 -10.48 2.89
C MET A 33 17.63 -9.94 2.11
N THR A 34 17.80 -9.76 0.80
CA THR A 34 16.76 -9.21 -0.09
C THR A 34 16.19 -10.29 -0.99
N LEU A 35 14.87 -10.41 -1.02
CA LEU A 35 14.10 -11.17 -2.00
C LEU A 35 13.43 -10.17 -2.92
N ALA A 36 13.91 -10.02 -4.15
CA ALA A 36 13.42 -9.03 -5.10
C ALA A 36 12.83 -9.73 -6.34
N PRO A 37 11.49 -9.88 -6.41
CA PRO A 37 10.83 -10.35 -7.62
C PRO A 37 11.06 -9.42 -8.81
N ASN A 38 10.93 -9.93 -10.03
CA ASN A 38 10.98 -9.10 -11.22
C ASN A 38 9.63 -8.43 -11.49
N GLY A 39 9.63 -7.16 -11.87
CA GLY A 39 8.44 -6.38 -12.18
C GLY A 39 7.48 -6.33 -10.98
N TYR A 40 6.21 -6.64 -11.19
CA TYR A 40 5.20 -6.78 -10.14
C TYR A 40 5.01 -8.23 -9.67
N GLY A 41 6.03 -9.08 -9.89
CA GLY A 41 6.08 -10.42 -9.31
C GLY A 41 6.04 -10.37 -7.78
N ARG A 42 5.68 -11.48 -7.16
CA ARG A 42 5.49 -11.57 -5.70
C ARG A 42 6.41 -12.62 -5.08
N THR A 43 6.80 -12.40 -3.83
CA THR A 43 7.40 -13.45 -3.00
C THR A 43 6.26 -14.20 -2.31
N THR A 44 6.06 -15.47 -2.68
CA THR A 44 5.01 -16.32 -2.08
C THR A 44 5.63 -17.21 -1.00
N LEU A 45 5.11 -17.10 0.23
CA LEU A 45 5.38 -18.04 1.31
C LEU A 45 4.22 -19.04 1.37
N SER A 46 4.45 -20.26 0.86
CA SER A 46 3.43 -21.32 0.88
C SER A 46 3.44 -22.05 2.22
N GLY A 47 2.27 -22.20 2.82
CA GLY A 47 2.11 -22.78 4.15
C GLY A 47 2.10 -21.73 5.26
N GLN A 48 2.33 -22.16 6.49
CA GLN A 48 2.32 -21.29 7.66
C GLN A 48 3.66 -20.56 7.80
N GLY A 49 3.66 -19.23 7.68
CA GLY A 49 4.84 -18.38 7.92
C GLY A 49 4.80 -17.75 9.31
N LYS A 50 5.95 -17.74 10.02
CA LYS A 50 6.12 -16.96 11.26
C LYS A 50 7.00 -15.76 10.95
N ILE A 51 6.44 -14.54 11.11
CA ILE A 51 7.17 -13.28 10.98
C ILE A 51 7.12 -12.61 12.35
N GLU A 52 8.29 -12.35 12.96
CA GLU A 52 8.35 -11.80 14.32
C GLU A 52 8.13 -10.29 14.35
N SER A 53 8.54 -9.58 13.29
CA SER A 53 8.33 -8.14 13.14
C SER A 53 8.30 -7.76 11.67
N VAL A 54 7.39 -6.87 11.29
CA VAL A 54 7.29 -6.32 9.95
C VAL A 54 7.34 -4.80 10.02
N ALA A 55 8.25 -4.18 9.27
CA ALA A 55 8.25 -2.75 9.03
C ALA A 55 7.57 -2.48 7.69
N GLU A 56 6.46 -1.76 7.72
CA GLU A 56 5.74 -1.37 6.51
C GLU A 56 6.32 -0.08 5.94
N LYS A 57 6.35 0.00 4.61
CA LYS A 57 6.81 1.22 3.93
C LYS A 57 5.77 2.32 4.02
N VAL A 58 6.18 3.47 4.53
CA VAL A 58 5.39 4.70 4.57
C VAL A 58 5.87 5.66 3.50
N THR A 59 4.95 6.14 2.66
CA THR A 59 5.19 7.31 1.79
C THR A 59 4.63 8.54 2.47
N THR A 60 5.49 9.53 2.72
CA THR A 60 5.10 10.82 3.29
C THR A 60 4.97 11.85 2.18
N ALA A 61 3.77 12.41 2.03
CA ALA A 61 3.48 13.50 1.11
C ALA A 61 3.43 14.83 1.86
N ALA A 62 4.28 15.78 1.45
CA ALA A 62 4.30 17.14 2.01
C ALA A 62 3.28 18.08 1.32
N THR A 63 2.37 17.54 0.53
CA THR A 63 1.27 18.25 -0.13
C THR A 63 -0.03 18.07 0.63
N ALA A 64 -0.99 18.96 0.42
CA ALA A 64 -2.31 18.86 1.03
C ALA A 64 -3.17 17.77 0.38
N ALA A 65 -3.94 17.04 1.17
CA ALA A 65 -4.95 16.13 0.65
C ALA A 65 -6.09 16.95 0.03
N THR A 66 -6.39 16.69 -1.26
CA THR A 66 -7.47 17.32 -2.02
C THR A 66 -7.64 16.64 -3.38
N GLY A 67 -8.79 16.76 -4.03
CA GLY A 67 -9.04 16.24 -5.38
C GLY A 67 -8.91 14.73 -5.47
N THR A 68 -8.24 14.20 -6.49
CA THR A 68 -7.98 12.76 -6.62
C THR A 68 -6.58 12.42 -6.12
N ILE A 69 -6.52 11.56 -5.12
CA ILE A 69 -5.28 11.03 -4.55
C ILE A 69 -5.09 9.61 -5.05
N ASN A 70 -4.01 9.36 -5.79
CA ASN A 70 -3.64 8.02 -6.21
C ASN A 70 -2.88 7.30 -5.09
N TYR A 71 -3.36 6.14 -4.71
CA TYR A 71 -2.71 5.25 -3.77
C TYR A 71 -2.12 4.06 -4.54
N ASP A 72 -0.80 4.04 -4.65
CA ASP A 72 -0.05 3.05 -5.42
C ASP A 72 0.41 1.92 -4.49
N VAL A 73 -0.31 0.79 -4.44
CA VAL A 73 -0.04 -0.32 -3.49
C VAL A 73 1.31 -1.00 -3.73
N LEU A 74 1.88 -0.90 -4.93
CA LEU A 74 3.23 -1.41 -5.22
C LEU A 74 4.35 -0.55 -4.61
N THR A 75 4.03 0.64 -4.11
CA THR A 75 5.03 1.58 -3.61
C THR A 75 5.02 1.78 -2.09
N GLN A 76 3.88 1.59 -1.44
CA GLN A 76 3.74 1.76 0.02
C GLN A 76 2.58 0.94 0.60
N ALA A 77 2.65 0.67 1.91
CA ALA A 77 1.55 0.16 2.71
C ALA A 77 0.80 1.29 3.43
N VAL A 78 1.47 2.42 3.70
CA VAL A 78 0.89 3.60 4.36
C VAL A 78 1.20 4.85 3.54
N LEU A 79 0.16 5.64 3.25
CA LEU A 79 0.29 6.96 2.62
C LEU A 79 -0.07 8.05 3.64
N ASN A 80 0.92 8.90 3.99
CA ASN A 80 0.80 9.90 5.05
C ASN A 80 0.92 11.32 4.47
N PHE A 81 -0.17 12.10 4.52
CA PHE A 81 -0.21 13.49 4.15
C PHE A 81 0.07 14.39 5.36
N THR A 82 1.23 15.05 5.39
CA THR A 82 1.67 15.90 6.51
C THR A 82 1.27 17.35 6.37
N ALA A 83 0.98 17.83 5.15
CA ALA A 83 0.35 19.14 4.98
C ALA A 83 -1.16 19.02 5.21
N ALA A 84 -1.74 20.05 5.84
CA ALA A 84 -3.16 20.05 6.17
C ALA A 84 -4.05 20.02 4.91
N ALA A 85 -5.11 19.21 4.93
CA ALA A 85 -6.05 19.05 3.83
C ALA A 85 -6.69 20.41 3.44
N THR A 86 -6.92 20.60 2.14
CA THR A 86 -7.52 21.82 1.59
C THR A 86 -8.86 21.58 0.89
N GLY A 87 -9.31 20.35 0.81
CA GLY A 87 -10.60 19.94 0.24
C GLY A 87 -10.88 18.48 0.49
N ASN A 88 -12.13 18.06 0.27
CA ASN A 88 -12.47 16.65 0.24
C ASN A 88 -11.76 15.96 -0.94
N TRP A 89 -11.54 14.66 -0.82
CA TRP A 89 -10.80 13.92 -1.84
C TRP A 89 -11.42 12.59 -2.21
N THR A 90 -11.14 12.18 -3.43
CA THR A 90 -11.33 10.81 -3.90
C THR A 90 -10.04 10.03 -3.66
N LEU A 91 -10.09 8.88 -2.98
CA LEU A 91 -8.97 7.96 -2.93
C LEU A 91 -9.09 6.97 -4.09
N ASN A 92 -8.12 6.99 -5.01
CA ASN A 92 -8.03 6.07 -6.14
C ASN A 92 -6.92 5.05 -5.88
N VAL A 93 -7.30 3.81 -5.58
CA VAL A 93 -6.35 2.72 -5.31
C VAL A 93 -6.04 1.98 -6.59
N ARG A 94 -4.74 1.76 -6.85
CA ARG A 94 -4.24 1.07 -8.06
C ARG A 94 -2.92 0.35 -7.75
N GLY A 95 -2.41 -0.45 -8.68
CA GLY A 95 -1.06 -1.02 -8.56
C GLY A 95 -0.02 0.08 -8.50
N ASP A 96 0.09 0.86 -9.59
CA ASP A 96 0.90 2.08 -9.71
C ASP A 96 0.38 2.96 -10.89
N GLY A 97 1.20 3.91 -11.36
CA GLY A 97 0.83 4.80 -12.48
C GLY A 97 0.60 4.10 -13.82
N SER A 98 1.05 2.87 -13.99
CA SER A 98 0.99 2.08 -15.23
C SER A 98 0.33 0.70 -15.06
N THR A 99 0.10 0.27 -13.83
CA THR A 99 -0.38 -1.07 -13.48
C THR A 99 -1.64 -0.99 -12.65
N SER A 100 -2.70 -1.67 -13.06
CA SER A 100 -3.96 -1.70 -12.30
C SER A 100 -3.85 -2.60 -11.07
N LEU A 101 -4.68 -2.33 -10.06
CA LEU A 101 -4.87 -3.23 -8.92
C LEU A 101 -5.41 -4.58 -9.39
N ASP A 102 -6.31 -4.56 -10.38
CA ASP A 102 -6.86 -5.78 -10.98
C ASP A 102 -5.79 -6.70 -11.57
N THR A 103 -4.72 -6.14 -12.14
CA THR A 103 -3.62 -6.93 -12.70
C THR A 103 -2.75 -7.61 -11.65
N ILE A 104 -2.53 -6.96 -10.50
CA ILE A 104 -1.59 -7.46 -9.48
C ILE A 104 -2.21 -8.33 -8.40
N MET A 105 -3.54 -8.36 -8.32
CA MET A 105 -4.27 -9.23 -7.37
C MET A 105 -4.95 -10.37 -8.11
N ASP A 106 -4.94 -11.56 -7.52
CA ASP A 106 -5.76 -12.68 -7.97
C ASP A 106 -7.12 -12.69 -7.24
N THR A 107 -8.15 -13.25 -7.89
CA THR A 107 -9.45 -13.42 -7.24
C THR A 107 -9.32 -14.25 -5.97
N GLY A 108 -9.87 -13.77 -4.87
CA GLY A 108 -9.76 -14.36 -3.53
C GLY A 108 -8.62 -13.79 -2.69
N GLU A 109 -7.84 -12.84 -3.22
CA GLU A 109 -6.83 -12.11 -2.45
C GLU A 109 -7.37 -10.83 -1.82
N SER A 110 -6.69 -10.37 -0.78
CA SER A 110 -6.96 -9.08 -0.15
C SER A 110 -5.68 -8.31 0.11
N VAL A 111 -5.79 -6.98 0.08
CA VAL A 111 -4.76 -6.04 0.53
C VAL A 111 -5.36 -5.06 1.52
N THR A 112 -4.62 -4.76 2.58
CA THR A 112 -5.01 -3.72 3.56
C THR A 112 -4.07 -2.54 3.42
N ILE A 113 -4.64 -1.34 3.37
CA ILE A 113 -3.91 -0.08 3.23
C ILE A 113 -4.33 0.92 4.29
N ALA A 114 -3.43 1.84 4.63
CA ALA A 114 -3.71 2.96 5.52
C ALA A 114 -3.41 4.30 4.83
N HIS A 115 -4.33 5.25 4.98
CA HIS A 115 -4.20 6.62 4.48
C HIS A 115 -4.37 7.59 5.64
N ILE A 116 -3.32 8.35 5.95
CA ILE A 116 -3.26 9.29 7.07
C ILE A 116 -3.29 10.71 6.52
N VAL A 117 -4.15 11.55 7.09
CA VAL A 117 -4.32 12.95 6.64
C VAL A 117 -4.31 13.90 7.81
N THR A 118 -3.48 14.95 7.70
CA THR A 118 -3.50 16.09 8.60
C THR A 118 -4.67 17.00 8.23
N GLN A 119 -5.46 17.43 9.22
CA GLN A 119 -6.62 18.30 9.03
C GLN A 119 -6.34 19.76 9.38
N THR A 120 -7.13 20.66 8.77
CA THR A 120 -7.28 22.07 9.21
C THR A 120 -8.48 22.22 10.14
N GLY A 121 -8.81 23.46 10.50
CA GLY A 121 -10.09 23.77 11.15
C GLY A 121 -11.34 23.43 10.32
N SER A 122 -11.19 23.14 9.02
CA SER A 122 -12.30 22.84 8.10
C SER A 122 -12.62 21.34 7.96
N ALA A 123 -11.95 20.45 8.66
CA ALA A 123 -12.30 19.02 8.80
C ALA A 123 -12.75 18.32 7.50
N TYR A 124 -11.90 18.31 6.47
CA TYR A 124 -12.16 17.62 5.20
C TYR A 124 -12.10 16.10 5.36
N TYR A 125 -12.67 15.33 4.41
CA TYR A 125 -12.74 13.88 4.52
C TYR A 125 -12.68 13.19 3.15
N ASN A 126 -12.43 11.87 3.15
CA ASN A 126 -12.56 11.05 1.96
C ASN A 126 -14.03 10.91 1.61
N ASN A 127 -14.48 11.53 0.53
CA ASN A 127 -15.87 11.55 0.11
C ASN A 127 -16.18 10.64 -1.09
N ALA A 128 -15.14 10.07 -1.71
CA ALA A 128 -15.29 9.12 -2.81
C ALA A 128 -14.12 8.12 -2.83
N PHE A 129 -14.37 6.93 -3.32
CA PHE A 129 -13.40 5.86 -3.44
C PHE A 129 -13.48 5.22 -4.82
N THR A 130 -12.33 5.03 -5.45
CA THR A 130 -12.22 4.37 -6.75
C THR A 130 -11.12 3.31 -6.71
N ILE A 131 -11.25 2.28 -7.52
CA ILE A 131 -10.21 1.31 -7.83
C ILE A 131 -9.95 1.36 -9.32
N ASP A 132 -8.70 1.59 -9.72
CA ASP A 132 -8.28 1.71 -11.12
C ASP A 132 -9.14 2.74 -11.89
N GLY A 133 -9.53 3.83 -11.21
CA GLY A 133 -10.40 4.89 -11.75
C GLY A 133 -11.90 4.57 -11.77
N SER A 134 -12.30 3.34 -11.46
CA SER A 134 -13.72 2.92 -11.41
C SER A 134 -14.28 3.11 -10.01
N SER A 135 -15.49 3.70 -9.91
CA SER A 135 -16.14 3.96 -8.62
C SER A 135 -16.49 2.66 -7.90
N VAL A 136 -16.15 2.60 -6.62
CA VAL A 136 -16.50 1.50 -5.71
C VAL A 136 -17.10 2.12 -4.45
N THR A 137 -18.19 1.54 -3.93
CA THR A 137 -18.78 1.97 -2.66
C THR A 137 -18.22 1.11 -1.54
N PRO A 138 -17.40 1.66 -0.62
CA PRO A 138 -16.93 0.91 0.52
C PRO A 138 -18.06 0.60 1.52
N GLU A 139 -17.97 -0.56 2.16
CA GLU A 139 -18.75 -0.92 3.35
C GLU A 139 -18.06 -0.30 4.57
N TRP A 140 -18.65 0.74 5.12
CA TRP A 140 -18.06 1.48 6.23
C TRP A 140 -18.37 0.85 7.58
N GLN A 141 -17.38 0.83 8.46
CA GLN A 141 -17.57 0.44 9.86
C GLN A 141 -18.66 1.29 10.51
N GLY A 142 -19.63 0.63 11.15
CA GLY A 142 -20.80 1.31 11.72
C GLY A 142 -21.92 1.61 10.73
N GLY A 143 -21.78 1.20 9.45
CA GLY A 143 -22.81 1.28 8.43
C GLY A 143 -23.04 2.66 7.81
N SER A 144 -22.16 3.64 8.08
CA SER A 144 -22.28 4.98 7.51
C SER A 144 -20.91 5.50 7.06
N ALA A 145 -20.86 6.06 5.84
CA ALA A 145 -19.68 6.74 5.34
C ALA A 145 -19.35 7.99 6.18
N PRO A 146 -18.07 8.38 6.28
CA PRO A 146 -17.68 9.64 6.90
C PRO A 146 -18.39 10.83 6.27
N SER A 147 -18.81 11.78 7.10
CA SER A 147 -19.38 13.07 6.67
C SER A 147 -18.49 14.26 7.04
N ALA A 148 -17.46 14.04 7.84
CA ALA A 148 -16.46 15.02 8.23
C ALA A 148 -15.17 14.33 8.71
N GLY A 149 -14.05 15.07 8.70
CA GLY A 149 -12.83 14.70 9.39
C GLY A 149 -12.81 15.22 10.84
N ASN A 150 -11.65 15.15 11.50
CA ASN A 150 -11.42 15.70 12.84
C ASN A 150 -10.61 17.00 12.74
N ALA A 151 -11.25 18.14 13.00
CA ALA A 151 -10.64 19.45 12.82
C ALA A 151 -9.35 19.64 13.66
N ASN A 152 -8.31 20.22 13.03
CA ASN A 152 -7.00 20.51 13.62
C ASN A 152 -6.26 19.30 14.19
N SER A 153 -6.47 18.13 13.62
CA SER A 153 -5.96 16.88 14.15
C SER A 153 -5.54 15.92 13.00
N LEU A 154 -5.49 14.65 13.25
CA LEU A 154 -5.17 13.60 12.27
C LEU A 154 -6.34 12.66 12.07
N ASP A 155 -6.61 12.33 10.82
CA ASP A 155 -7.52 11.25 10.46
C ASP A 155 -6.74 10.10 9.82
N THR A 156 -7.09 8.88 10.19
CA THR A 156 -6.60 7.67 9.53
C THR A 156 -7.77 6.92 8.91
N TYR A 157 -7.63 6.60 7.64
CA TYR A 157 -8.54 5.76 6.89
C TYR A 157 -7.87 4.42 6.65
N SER A 158 -8.53 3.32 7.03
CA SER A 158 -8.08 1.96 6.74
C SER A 158 -9.04 1.31 5.77
N TYR A 159 -8.50 0.65 4.74
CA TYR A 159 -9.28 -0.07 3.74
C TYR A 159 -8.75 -1.48 3.60
N THR A 160 -9.62 -2.48 3.75
CA THR A 160 -9.35 -3.85 3.33
C THR A 160 -10.07 -4.10 2.02
N ILE A 161 -9.30 -4.31 0.96
CA ILE A 161 -9.78 -4.47 -0.41
C ILE A 161 -9.66 -5.94 -0.78
N ILE A 162 -10.76 -6.58 -1.12
CA ILE A 162 -10.84 -7.99 -1.47
C ILE A 162 -11.22 -8.08 -2.94
N LYS A 163 -10.41 -8.75 -3.76
CA LYS A 163 -10.75 -9.01 -5.16
C LYS A 163 -11.70 -10.21 -5.24
N THR A 164 -12.92 -10.00 -5.70
CA THR A 164 -13.98 -11.02 -5.78
C THR A 164 -14.21 -11.54 -7.19
N GLY A 165 -13.65 -10.87 -8.20
CA GLY A 165 -13.72 -11.25 -9.60
C GLY A 165 -12.90 -10.31 -10.48
N SER A 166 -12.95 -10.49 -11.81
CA SER A 166 -12.29 -9.58 -12.75
C SER A 166 -12.84 -8.16 -12.58
N ALA A 167 -11.97 -7.21 -12.29
CA ALA A 167 -12.28 -5.80 -11.99
C ALA A 167 -13.43 -5.62 -10.96
N THR A 168 -13.61 -6.60 -10.05
CA THR A 168 -14.69 -6.58 -9.06
C THR A 168 -14.10 -6.73 -7.65
N PHE A 169 -14.44 -5.79 -6.77
CA PHE A 169 -13.86 -5.69 -5.44
C PHE A 169 -14.93 -5.43 -4.38
N THR A 170 -14.73 -6.04 -3.21
CA THR A 170 -15.41 -5.66 -1.96
C THR A 170 -14.42 -4.86 -1.12
N VAL A 171 -14.85 -3.71 -0.59
CA VAL A 171 -14.01 -2.82 0.20
C VAL A 171 -14.62 -2.62 1.57
N LEU A 172 -13.91 -3.00 2.61
CA LEU A 172 -14.26 -2.69 4.00
C LEU A 172 -13.45 -1.47 4.45
N ALA A 173 -14.10 -0.47 4.99
CA ALA A 173 -13.48 0.81 5.31
C ALA A 173 -13.79 1.28 6.74
N SER A 174 -12.83 1.98 7.33
CA SER A 174 -13.01 2.69 8.60
C SER A 174 -12.29 4.03 8.58
N GLN A 175 -12.84 5.01 9.32
CA GLN A 175 -12.17 6.25 9.69
C GLN A 175 -11.92 6.26 11.18
N THR A 176 -10.70 6.56 11.60
CA THR A 176 -10.33 6.81 12.98
C THR A 176 -9.83 8.24 13.11
N GLN A 177 -10.43 8.99 14.04
CA GLN A 177 -10.11 10.37 14.32
C GLN A 177 -9.20 10.44 15.55
N PHE A 178 -8.02 11.04 15.41
CA PHE A 178 -7.06 11.24 16.49
C PHE A 178 -7.05 12.71 16.92
N ALA A 179 -7.02 12.94 18.24
CA ALA A 179 -6.96 14.30 18.82
C ALA A 179 -5.57 14.56 19.39
#